data_ea0d070b22d03969e874e64a805d8390
#
_entry.id   ea0d070b22d03969e874e64a805d8390
#
_cell.length_a   1.000
_cell.length_b   1.000
_cell.length_c   1.000
_cell.angle_alpha   90.00
_cell.angle_beta   90.00
_cell.angle_gamma   90.00
#
_symmetry.space_group_name_H-M   'P 1'
#
loop_
_entity.id
_entity.type
_entity.pdbx_description
1 polymer ?
#
loop_
_entity_poly.entity_id
_entity_poly.type
_entity_poly.pdbx_seq_one_letter_code
_entity_poly.pdbx_strand_id
1 'polypeptide(L)'
;MFSACGGAAIYRRSVFEEIGYFDEEHFAYLEDLDIGYRARIYGYENRYEPKAAVLHYGSASTGSRYNPRKTLLASANSIYVIGKNMPLLQCILNLPFFLLGFGIKFLFFCKKRMGKLYLKGLAAGLKRSVGTKGRQHKVPFRWHHLGNYVKIQWQLYFNVFRILMKS
;
A
#
# COMPACT_ATOMS: atom_id res chain seq x y z
N MET A 1 -0.50 11.12 -9.31
CA MET A 1 -0.42 10.56 -7.93
C MET A 1 -0.14 9.07 -8.00
N PHE A 2 0.30 8.42 -6.91
CA PHE A 2 0.64 6.98 -6.92
C PHE A 2 -0.61 6.11 -6.96
N SER A 3 -1.54 6.33 -6.06
CA SER A 3 -2.85 5.67 -6.00
C SER A 3 -3.95 6.71 -5.79
N ALA A 4 -5.17 6.39 -6.20
CA ALA A 4 -6.33 7.18 -5.84
C ALA A 4 -6.76 6.85 -4.40
N CYS A 5 -7.40 7.80 -3.72
CA CYS A 5 -7.92 7.57 -2.37
C CYS A 5 -9.21 6.75 -2.45
N GLY A 6 -9.30 5.64 -1.72
CA GLY A 6 -10.47 4.76 -1.73
C GLY A 6 -11.80 5.44 -1.35
N GLY A 7 -11.74 6.55 -0.59
CA GLY A 7 -12.93 7.33 -0.24
C GLY A 7 -13.46 8.27 -1.33
N ALA A 8 -12.70 8.49 -2.42
CA ALA A 8 -13.06 9.40 -3.51
C ALA A 8 -12.30 9.04 -4.79
N ALA A 9 -12.62 7.89 -5.37
CA ALA A 9 -11.95 7.41 -6.58
C ALA A 9 -12.97 6.90 -7.61
N ILE A 10 -12.69 7.17 -8.87
CA ILE A 10 -13.42 6.62 -10.01
C ILE A 10 -12.42 5.84 -10.86
N TYR A 11 -12.77 4.63 -11.22
CA TYR A 11 -11.97 3.75 -12.05
C TYR A 11 -12.74 3.37 -13.32
N ARG A 12 -12.03 3.27 -14.43
CA ARG A 12 -12.60 2.67 -15.64
C ARG A 12 -12.77 1.17 -15.39
N ARG A 13 -13.91 0.61 -15.76
CA ARG A 13 -14.20 -0.81 -15.61
C ARG A 13 -13.16 -1.70 -16.30
N SER A 14 -12.72 -1.32 -17.50
CA SER A 14 -11.67 -2.03 -18.26
C SER A 14 -10.36 -2.19 -17.48
N VAL A 15 -10.02 -1.25 -16.59
CA VAL A 15 -8.84 -1.38 -15.72
C VAL A 15 -8.98 -2.58 -14.79
N PHE A 16 -10.13 -2.73 -14.14
CA PHE A 16 -10.39 -3.88 -13.27
C PHE A 16 -10.43 -5.22 -14.01
N GLU A 17 -10.95 -5.22 -15.25
CA GLU A 17 -10.97 -6.41 -16.10
C GLU A 17 -9.55 -6.90 -16.43
N GLU A 18 -8.58 -6.00 -16.50
CA GLU A 18 -7.18 -6.31 -16.80
C GLU A 18 -6.33 -6.58 -15.55
N ILE A 19 -6.44 -5.73 -14.51
CA ILE A 19 -5.59 -5.84 -13.31
C ILE A 19 -6.24 -6.65 -12.18
N GLY A 20 -7.51 -7.02 -12.29
CA GLY A 20 -8.32 -7.64 -11.24
C GLY A 20 -8.94 -6.62 -10.28
N TYR A 21 -9.98 -7.06 -9.59
CA TYR A 21 -10.74 -6.25 -8.62
C TYR A 21 -10.01 -6.05 -7.29
N PHE A 22 -10.71 -5.46 -6.30
CA PHE A 22 -10.20 -5.34 -4.93
C PHE A 22 -9.95 -6.71 -4.32
N ASP A 23 -8.82 -6.84 -3.65
CA ASP A 23 -8.44 -8.07 -2.96
C ASP A 23 -9.07 -8.09 -1.56
N GLU A 24 -9.98 -9.03 -1.34
CA GLU A 24 -10.73 -9.19 -0.09
C GLU A 24 -9.83 -9.48 1.12
N GLU A 25 -8.61 -10.02 0.91
CA GLU A 25 -7.64 -10.25 1.97
C GLU A 25 -7.17 -8.95 2.66
N HIS A 26 -7.37 -7.79 2.02
CA HIS A 26 -7.14 -6.49 2.67
C HIS A 26 -8.20 -6.17 3.71
N PHE A 27 -9.45 -6.60 3.51
CA PHE A 27 -10.64 -6.21 4.25
C PHE A 27 -10.84 -4.68 4.30
N ALA A 28 -9.88 -3.93 4.84
CA ALA A 28 -9.86 -2.48 4.89
C ALA A 28 -8.43 -1.96 5.09
N TYR A 29 -8.15 -0.76 4.61
CA TYR A 29 -6.88 -0.05 4.60
C TYR A 29 -5.85 -0.61 3.62
N LEU A 30 -5.31 0.27 2.79
CA LEU A 30 -4.31 0.03 1.75
C LEU A 30 -4.80 -0.83 0.56
N GLU A 31 -6.10 -1.13 0.46
CA GLU A 31 -6.72 -1.72 -0.73
C GLU A 31 -6.61 -0.78 -1.93
N ASP A 32 -6.69 0.52 -1.69
CA ASP A 32 -6.51 1.57 -2.70
C ASP A 32 -5.05 1.66 -3.17
N LEU A 33 -4.10 1.46 -2.26
CA LEU A 33 -2.69 1.41 -2.62
C LEU A 33 -2.37 0.15 -3.45
N ASP A 34 -2.98 -0.99 -3.13
CA ASP A 34 -2.86 -2.23 -3.90
C ASP A 34 -3.35 -2.04 -5.34
N ILE A 35 -4.57 -1.52 -5.52
CA ILE A 35 -5.12 -1.21 -6.84
C ILE A 35 -4.22 -0.21 -7.59
N GLY A 36 -3.79 0.86 -6.93
CA GLY A 36 -2.93 1.86 -7.54
C GLY A 36 -1.59 1.28 -7.99
N TYR A 37 -1.01 0.36 -7.23
CA TYR A 37 0.23 -0.31 -7.58
C TYR A 37 0.05 -1.23 -8.79
N ARG A 38 -0.98 -2.08 -8.80
CA ARG A 38 -1.31 -2.95 -9.94
C ARG A 38 -1.58 -2.15 -11.20
N ALA A 39 -2.38 -1.09 -11.12
CA ALA A 39 -2.66 -0.20 -12.25
C ALA A 39 -1.36 0.35 -12.86
N ARG A 40 -0.39 0.76 -12.03
CA ARG A 40 0.90 1.25 -12.51
C ARG A 40 1.77 0.17 -13.13
N ILE A 41 1.74 -1.07 -12.64
CA ILE A 41 2.43 -2.20 -13.28
C ILE A 41 1.93 -2.35 -14.73
N TYR A 42 0.64 -2.17 -14.95
CA TYR A 42 0.02 -2.26 -16.28
C TYR A 42 0.09 -0.96 -17.10
N GLY A 43 0.74 0.09 -16.58
CA GLY A 43 0.97 1.34 -17.31
C GLY A 43 -0.14 2.37 -17.17
N TYR A 44 -1.16 2.12 -16.36
CA TYR A 44 -2.21 3.09 -16.07
C TYR A 44 -1.74 4.21 -15.15
N GLU A 45 -2.37 5.37 -15.27
CA GLU A 45 -2.07 6.55 -14.48
C GLU A 45 -3.24 6.94 -13.60
N ASN A 46 -2.94 7.25 -12.33
CA ASN A 46 -3.89 7.88 -11.42
C ASN A 46 -3.77 9.41 -11.53
N ARG A 47 -4.86 10.08 -11.87
CA ARG A 47 -4.92 11.54 -12.00
C ARG A 47 -5.69 12.14 -10.83
N TYR A 48 -5.29 13.32 -10.42
CA TYR A 48 -6.01 14.12 -9.44
C TYR A 48 -6.88 15.12 -10.18
N GLU A 49 -8.18 15.17 -9.84
CA GLU A 49 -9.12 16.16 -10.37
C GLU A 49 -9.47 17.15 -9.24
N PRO A 50 -8.90 18.38 -9.28
CA PRO A 50 -9.08 19.34 -8.19
C PRO A 50 -10.50 19.88 -8.09
N LYS A 51 -11.32 19.77 -9.14
CA LYS A 51 -12.72 20.21 -9.13
C LYS A 51 -13.65 19.18 -8.50
N ALA A 52 -13.23 17.92 -8.37
CA ALA A 52 -14.00 16.88 -7.72
C ALA A 52 -13.80 16.94 -6.20
N ALA A 53 -14.72 17.57 -5.51
CA ALA A 53 -14.70 17.69 -4.06
C ALA A 53 -15.71 16.74 -3.42
N VAL A 54 -15.29 16.08 -2.33
CA VAL A 54 -16.15 15.22 -1.51
C VAL A 54 -16.02 15.61 -0.04
N LEU A 55 -17.12 15.52 0.69
CA LEU A 55 -17.12 15.69 2.14
C LEU A 55 -16.79 14.35 2.80
N HIS A 56 -15.61 14.24 3.38
CA HIS A 56 -15.14 13.00 4.01
C HIS A 56 -15.22 13.08 5.53
N TYR A 57 -16.15 12.33 6.12
CA TYR A 57 -16.29 12.18 7.58
C TYR A 57 -15.27 11.14 8.09
N GLY A 58 -14.01 11.54 8.16
CA GLY A 58 -12.92 10.65 8.55
C GLY A 58 -13.15 9.93 9.87
N SER A 59 -12.99 8.62 9.87
CA SER A 59 -13.12 7.75 11.05
C SER A 59 -14.54 7.64 11.65
N ALA A 60 -15.59 8.09 10.97
CA ALA A 60 -16.96 8.01 11.48
C ALA A 60 -17.39 6.57 11.85
N SER A 61 -17.02 5.59 11.03
CA SER A 61 -17.35 4.17 11.26
C SER A 61 -16.40 3.46 12.24
N THR A 62 -15.23 4.02 12.52
CA THR A 62 -14.16 3.35 13.29
C THR A 62 -13.72 4.09 14.53
N GLY A 63 -14.39 5.20 14.87
CA GLY A 63 -14.12 6.03 16.04
C GLY A 63 -12.85 6.86 15.88
N SER A 64 -11.81 6.61 16.66
CA SER A 64 -10.59 7.42 16.63
C SER A 64 -9.70 7.18 15.42
N ARG A 65 -8.87 8.19 15.09
CA ARG A 65 -7.85 8.10 14.03
C ARG A 65 -6.86 6.96 14.27
N TYR A 66 -6.51 6.70 15.54
CA TYR A 66 -5.61 5.61 15.97
C TYR A 66 -6.35 4.73 16.97
N ASN A 67 -6.63 3.50 16.59
CA ASN A 67 -7.23 2.49 17.44
C ASN A 67 -6.58 1.12 17.19
N PRO A 68 -6.78 0.14 18.09
CA PRO A 68 -6.16 -1.18 17.98
C PRO A 68 -6.47 -1.89 16.67
N ARG A 69 -7.71 -1.88 16.22
CA ARG A 69 -8.13 -2.55 14.98
C ARG A 69 -7.46 -1.95 13.73
N LYS A 70 -7.46 -0.61 13.62
CA LYS A 70 -6.76 0.10 12.53
C LYS A 70 -5.28 -0.19 12.53
N THR A 71 -4.64 -0.14 13.69
CA THR A 71 -3.19 -0.39 13.83
C THR A 71 -2.85 -1.79 13.35
N LEU A 72 -3.60 -2.81 13.78
CA LEU A 72 -3.38 -4.20 13.38
C LEU A 72 -3.57 -4.39 11.88
N LEU A 73 -4.69 -3.93 11.32
CA LEU A 73 -5.02 -4.11 9.90
C LEU A 73 -4.05 -3.34 8.99
N ALA A 74 -3.81 -2.06 9.27
CA ALA A 74 -2.94 -1.24 8.43
C ALA A 74 -1.48 -1.71 8.46
N SER A 75 -0.96 -2.18 9.60
CA SER A 75 0.38 -2.76 9.67
C SER A 75 0.48 -4.09 8.93
N ALA A 76 -0.53 -4.97 9.06
CA ALA A 76 -0.58 -6.22 8.32
C ALA A 76 -0.65 -5.97 6.79
N ASN A 77 -1.53 -5.09 6.37
CA ASN A 77 -1.72 -4.77 4.96
C ASN A 77 -0.49 -4.05 4.36
N SER A 78 0.28 -3.29 5.15
CA SER A 78 1.53 -2.68 4.68
C SER A 78 2.54 -3.73 4.20
N ILE A 79 2.71 -4.82 4.93
CA ILE A 79 3.57 -5.93 4.52
C ILE A 79 2.94 -6.73 3.37
N TYR A 80 1.63 -6.95 3.45
CA TYR A 80 0.91 -7.72 2.44
C TYR A 80 0.96 -7.08 1.05
N VAL A 81 0.75 -5.76 0.93
CA VAL A 81 0.87 -5.01 -0.34
C VAL A 81 2.26 -5.15 -0.94
N ILE A 82 3.31 -5.07 -0.11
CA ILE A 82 4.70 -5.25 -0.55
C ILE A 82 4.90 -6.66 -1.10
N GLY A 83 4.58 -7.68 -0.30
CA GLY A 83 4.77 -9.09 -0.68
C GLY A 83 3.95 -9.52 -1.90
N LYS A 84 2.76 -8.93 -2.09
CA LYS A 84 1.88 -9.21 -3.22
C LYS A 84 2.37 -8.57 -4.53
N ASN A 85 2.74 -7.30 -4.50
CA ASN A 85 2.92 -6.50 -5.71
C ASN A 85 4.38 -6.30 -6.12
N MET A 86 5.32 -6.31 -5.17
CA MET A 86 6.72 -6.01 -5.47
C MET A 86 7.49 -7.26 -5.89
N PRO A 87 8.23 -7.22 -7.02
CA PRO A 87 9.24 -8.22 -7.32
C PRO A 87 10.36 -8.21 -6.28
N LEU A 88 11.04 -9.37 -6.11
CA LEU A 88 12.09 -9.53 -5.09
C LEU A 88 13.18 -8.44 -5.20
N LEU A 89 13.65 -8.15 -6.42
CA LEU A 89 14.66 -7.11 -6.64
C LEU A 89 14.19 -5.76 -6.11
N GLN A 90 12.93 -5.40 -6.37
CA GLN A 90 12.36 -4.13 -5.89
C GLN A 90 12.23 -4.12 -4.36
N CYS A 91 11.90 -5.25 -3.72
CA CYS A 91 11.93 -5.38 -2.27
C CYS A 91 13.32 -5.15 -1.70
N ILE A 92 14.37 -5.72 -2.33
CA ILE A 92 15.77 -5.55 -1.91
C ILE A 92 16.19 -4.08 -2.04
N LEU A 93 15.93 -3.44 -3.18
CA LEU A 93 16.26 -2.04 -3.43
C LEU A 93 15.59 -1.07 -2.44
N ASN A 94 14.41 -1.41 -1.96
CA ASN A 94 13.67 -0.57 -1.00
C ASN A 94 13.84 -1.01 0.47
N LEU A 95 14.59 -2.07 0.74
CA LEU A 95 14.75 -2.61 2.10
C LEU A 95 15.22 -1.57 3.14
N PRO A 96 16.23 -0.72 2.88
CA PRO A 96 16.63 0.30 3.84
C PRO A 96 15.49 1.27 4.20
N PHE A 97 14.71 1.69 3.21
CA PHE A 97 13.57 2.59 3.41
C PHE A 97 12.42 1.90 4.17
N PHE A 98 12.19 0.60 3.92
CA PHE A 98 11.22 -0.17 4.67
C PHE A 98 11.62 -0.31 6.13
N LEU A 99 12.88 -0.66 6.41
CA LEU A 99 13.39 -0.78 7.77
C LEU A 99 13.26 0.55 8.53
N LEU A 100 13.69 1.64 7.91
CA LEU A 100 13.55 2.97 8.48
C LEU A 100 12.07 3.35 8.70
N GLY A 101 11.23 3.20 7.69
CA GLY A 101 9.82 3.57 7.77
C GLY A 101 9.03 2.75 8.77
N PHE A 102 9.23 1.43 8.82
CA PHE A 102 8.61 0.56 9.82
C PHE A 102 9.16 0.81 11.23
N GLY A 103 10.46 1.11 11.35
CA GLY A 103 11.09 1.49 12.62
C GLY A 103 10.51 2.78 13.20
N ILE A 104 10.40 3.84 12.40
CA ILE A 104 9.78 5.11 12.80
C ILE A 104 8.32 4.88 13.23
N LYS A 105 7.55 4.13 12.45
CA LYS A 105 6.16 3.78 12.80
C LYS A 105 6.09 2.96 14.08
N PHE A 106 6.99 2.02 14.28
CA PHE A 106 7.06 1.25 15.53
C PHE A 106 7.27 2.15 16.75
N LEU A 107 8.24 3.06 16.71
CA LEU A 107 8.49 4.02 17.79
C LEU A 107 7.26 4.91 18.04
N PHE A 108 6.61 5.38 16.96
CA PHE A 108 5.36 6.14 17.07
C PHE A 108 4.26 5.34 17.79
N PHE A 109 4.06 4.07 17.41
CA PHE A 109 3.05 3.23 18.05
C PHE A 109 3.42 2.80 19.46
N CYS A 110 4.72 2.74 19.81
CA CYS A 110 5.16 2.58 21.20
C CYS A 110 4.72 3.76 22.05
N LYS A 111 4.89 5.01 21.58
CA LYS A 111 4.37 6.20 22.26
C LYS A 111 2.85 6.17 22.45
N LYS A 112 2.10 5.51 21.55
CA LYS A 112 0.65 5.30 21.63
C LYS A 112 0.25 4.03 22.41
N ARG A 113 1.18 3.35 23.09
CA ARG A 113 0.99 2.08 23.81
C ARG A 113 0.45 0.94 22.93
N MET A 114 0.69 1.02 21.62
CA MET A 114 0.26 0.03 20.61
C MET A 114 1.43 -0.63 19.87
N GLY A 115 2.67 -0.51 20.35
CA GLY A 115 3.87 -1.06 19.69
C GLY A 115 3.80 -2.57 19.49
N LYS A 116 3.42 -3.34 20.54
CA LYS A 116 3.25 -4.80 20.44
C LYS A 116 2.19 -5.17 19.38
N LEU A 117 1.10 -4.42 19.32
CA LEU A 117 0.02 -4.66 18.36
C LEU A 117 0.47 -4.36 16.92
N TYR A 118 1.26 -3.31 16.74
CA TYR A 118 1.87 -2.98 15.45
C TYR A 118 2.79 -4.10 14.94
N LEU A 119 3.68 -4.64 15.80
CA LEU A 119 4.54 -5.78 15.45
C LEU A 119 3.72 -7.03 15.14
N LYS A 120 2.67 -7.32 15.93
CA LYS A 120 1.74 -8.41 15.65
C LYS A 120 1.10 -8.26 14.26
N GLY A 121 0.75 -7.03 13.88
CA GLY A 121 0.23 -6.76 12.54
C GLY A 121 1.26 -7.01 11.45
N LEU A 122 2.51 -6.54 11.60
CA LEU A 122 3.58 -6.82 10.61
C LEU A 122 3.79 -8.33 10.43
N ALA A 123 3.86 -9.08 11.54
CA ALA A 123 4.00 -10.54 11.50
C ALA A 123 2.80 -11.23 10.81
N ALA A 124 1.57 -10.75 11.08
CA ALA A 124 0.37 -11.26 10.42
C ALA A 124 0.38 -10.98 8.91
N GLY A 125 0.84 -9.79 8.50
CA GLY A 125 1.01 -9.45 7.09
C GLY A 125 2.03 -10.33 6.38
N LEU A 126 3.16 -10.60 7.04
CA LEU A 126 4.18 -11.51 6.50
C LEU A 126 3.62 -12.93 6.35
N LYS A 127 2.98 -13.45 7.39
CA LYS A 127 2.34 -14.79 7.34
C LYS A 127 1.30 -14.86 6.20
N ARG A 128 0.50 -13.82 6.00
CA ARG A 128 -0.47 -13.74 4.91
C ARG A 128 0.24 -13.75 3.55
N SER A 129 1.29 -12.96 3.36
CA SER A 129 2.02 -12.86 2.08
C SER A 129 2.62 -14.20 1.64
N VAL A 130 3.15 -15.01 2.58
CA VAL A 130 3.76 -16.31 2.28
C VAL A 130 2.77 -17.46 2.33
N GLY A 131 1.58 -17.24 2.89
CA GLY A 131 0.50 -18.24 2.98
C GLY A 131 -0.12 -18.56 1.61
N THR A 132 -0.95 -19.60 1.55
CA THR A 132 -1.57 -20.10 0.31
C THR A 132 -2.35 -18.98 -0.40
N LYS A 133 -3.23 -18.28 0.30
CA LYS A 133 -4.03 -17.18 -0.27
C LYS A 133 -3.16 -16.03 -0.78
N GLY A 134 -2.16 -15.61 -0.01
CA GLY A 134 -1.25 -14.54 -0.44
C GLY A 134 -0.45 -14.90 -1.68
N ARG A 135 -0.03 -16.16 -1.81
CA ARG A 135 0.64 -16.64 -3.02
C ARG A 135 -0.28 -16.68 -4.23
N GLN A 136 -1.55 -17.05 -4.06
CA GLN A 136 -2.56 -17.03 -5.13
C GLN A 136 -2.83 -15.61 -5.65
N HIS A 137 -2.80 -14.61 -4.78
CA HIS A 137 -3.05 -13.21 -5.13
C HIS A 137 -1.77 -12.46 -5.53
N LYS A 138 -0.60 -13.10 -5.47
CA LYS A 138 0.67 -12.47 -5.84
C LYS A 138 0.67 -12.06 -7.31
N VAL A 139 1.01 -10.80 -7.57
CA VAL A 139 1.14 -10.30 -8.94
C VAL A 139 2.39 -10.93 -9.59
N PRO A 140 2.23 -11.69 -10.68
CA PRO A 140 3.37 -12.31 -11.34
C PRO A 140 4.22 -11.24 -12.03
N PHE A 141 5.55 -11.34 -11.87
CA PHE A 141 6.46 -10.52 -12.64
C PHE A 141 6.39 -10.91 -14.12
N ARG A 142 6.23 -9.91 -14.99
CA ARG A 142 6.23 -10.11 -16.45
C ARG A 142 7.23 -9.15 -17.08
N TRP A 143 8.11 -9.65 -17.93
CA TRP A 143 9.17 -8.87 -18.59
C TRP A 143 8.67 -7.69 -19.40
N HIS A 144 7.52 -7.80 -20.05
CA HIS A 144 6.94 -6.68 -20.82
C HIS A 144 6.48 -5.50 -19.93
N HIS A 145 6.35 -5.70 -18.61
CA HIS A 145 6.09 -4.63 -17.64
C HIS A 145 7.37 -4.04 -17.01
N LEU A 146 8.57 -4.50 -17.40
CA LEU A 146 9.83 -4.05 -16.78
C LEU A 146 9.95 -2.53 -16.76
N GLY A 147 9.65 -1.85 -17.88
CA GLY A 147 9.68 -0.39 -17.95
C GLY A 147 8.78 0.30 -16.92
N ASN A 148 7.62 -0.28 -16.63
CA ASN A 148 6.69 0.23 -15.63
C ASN A 148 7.23 0.01 -14.21
N TYR A 149 7.85 -1.15 -13.91
CA TYR A 149 8.52 -1.37 -12.63
C TYR A 149 9.67 -0.39 -12.40
N VAL A 150 10.45 -0.07 -13.44
CA VAL A 150 11.51 0.96 -13.35
C VAL A 150 10.90 2.33 -13.05
N LYS A 151 9.84 2.73 -13.75
CA LYS A 151 9.12 4.00 -13.46
C LYS A 151 8.58 4.05 -12.03
N ILE A 152 8.00 2.95 -11.53
CA ILE A 152 7.55 2.83 -10.14
C ILE A 152 8.73 3.02 -9.18
N GLN A 153 9.87 2.37 -9.43
CA GLN A 153 11.06 2.47 -8.57
C GLN A 153 11.58 3.90 -8.48
N TRP A 154 11.71 4.59 -9.62
CA TRP A 154 12.09 6.00 -9.65
C TRP A 154 11.11 6.88 -8.88
N GLN A 155 9.81 6.62 -9.01
CA GLN A 155 8.79 7.38 -8.29
C GLN A 155 8.85 7.14 -6.78
N LEU A 156 9.14 5.91 -6.33
CA LEU A 156 9.33 5.61 -4.90
C LEU A 156 10.51 6.41 -4.35
N TYR A 157 11.65 6.41 -5.01
CA TYR A 157 12.83 7.18 -4.60
C TYR A 157 12.57 8.68 -4.61
N PHE A 158 12.01 9.21 -5.70
CA PHE A 158 11.69 10.63 -5.81
C PHE A 158 10.75 11.10 -4.68
N ASN A 159 9.76 10.29 -4.32
CA ASN A 159 8.86 10.63 -3.22
C ASN A 159 9.58 10.68 -1.86
N VAL A 160 10.54 9.78 -1.60
CA VAL A 160 11.35 9.81 -0.38
C VAL A 160 12.18 11.09 -0.33
N PHE A 161 12.91 11.41 -1.42
CA PHE A 161 13.69 12.65 -1.49
C PHE A 161 12.83 13.90 -1.32
N ARG A 162 11.66 13.94 -1.95
CA ARG A 162 10.73 15.07 -1.83
C ARG A 162 10.21 15.28 -0.40
N ILE A 163 10.04 14.22 0.37
CA ILE A 163 9.65 14.31 1.79
C ILE A 163 10.82 14.87 2.60
N LEU A 164 12.03 14.38 2.38
CA LEU A 164 13.24 14.85 3.09
C LEU A 164 13.58 16.31 2.80
N MET A 165 13.28 16.80 1.59
CA MET A 165 13.54 18.19 1.21
C MET A 165 12.46 19.17 1.71
N LYS A 166 11.31 18.68 2.21
CA LYS A 166 10.22 19.52 2.73
C LYS A 166 10.20 19.61 4.26
N SER A 167 11.05 18.81 4.94
CA SER A 167 11.25 18.83 6.39
C SER A 167 12.42 19.76 6.74
#